data_ccf6e7378e94223dd3045b51730186ec
#
_entry.id   ccf6e7378e94223dd3045b51730186ec
#
_cell.length_a   1.000
_cell.length_b   1.000
_cell.length_c   1.000
_cell.angle_alpha   90.00
_cell.angle_beta   90.00
_cell.angle_gamma   90.00
#
_symmetry.space_group_name_H-M   'P 1'
#
loop_
_entity.id
_entity.type
_entity.pdbx_description
1 polymer ?
#
loop_
_entity_poly.entity_id
_entity_poly.type
_entity_poly.pdbx_seq_one_letter_code
_entity_poly.pdbx_strand_id
1 'polypeptide(L)'
;MRTLFDGDVPVHYGFLHLRADGDDDPDLTAARGGQANGLCGAAVPGGLALTTGTHTGAVPVRAELHDSEPPLEERWEDVVEVPLELAAGEYLLTAFAWGEEIGTIPAGSYRARWCANRMDEGYDGARLDDDPETDRYLLQLWPAPPAPDAVVRQGSDCAAYWHGVAATADAPPPPPTPEVLAEQTAEAERARQAAEAAWEASIETEVWGGRAPTAQLRAVGGRAAQLSGLDRELVDLLVAMPARQQRHLAVEAARHACDLAGVGDVALVQQALAAARDGAPLPHPWGDWSATWDALVPPGDQTGDELVAEVQLVLTLGGDRPVLAPEATAIDAVLAAGESDPARAVVGAVDAVARGQRDPRTVLDQVRRHLADGAPPFG
;
A
#
# COMPACT_ATOMS: atom_id res chain seq x y z
N MET A 1 -3.29 12.43 43.06
CA MET A 1 -3.29 11.13 42.36
C MET A 1 -4.37 11.11 41.29
N ARG A 2 -4.03 10.66 40.08
CA ARG A 2 -4.94 10.50 38.92
C ARG A 2 -4.82 9.06 38.44
N THR A 3 -5.92 8.34 38.31
CA THR A 3 -5.94 7.06 37.65
C THR A 3 -5.83 7.32 36.16
N LEU A 4 -4.87 6.70 35.49
CA LEU A 4 -4.64 6.75 34.06
C LEU A 4 -5.39 5.62 33.34
N PHE A 5 -5.36 4.42 33.93
CA PHE A 5 -6.02 3.22 33.43
C PHE A 5 -6.47 2.33 34.56
N ASP A 6 -7.56 1.60 34.43
CA ASP A 6 -8.05 0.59 35.38
C ASP A 6 -8.94 -0.41 34.62
N GLY A 7 -8.39 -1.55 34.25
CA GLY A 7 -9.08 -2.53 33.41
C GLY A 7 -8.23 -3.75 33.06
N ASP A 8 -8.79 -4.62 32.23
CA ASP A 8 -8.11 -5.81 31.74
C ASP A 8 -7.31 -5.50 30.47
N VAL A 9 -6.04 -5.92 30.45
CA VAL A 9 -5.15 -5.81 29.29
C VAL A 9 -4.96 -7.19 28.68
N PRO A 10 -5.32 -7.39 27.38
CA PRO A 10 -5.07 -8.65 26.70
C PRO A 10 -3.58 -8.78 26.39
N VAL A 11 -2.86 -9.58 27.16
CA VAL A 11 -1.44 -9.85 26.95
C VAL A 11 -1.21 -11.06 26.04
N HIS A 12 -0.13 -11.01 25.29
CA HIS A 12 0.40 -12.12 24.52
C HIS A 12 1.92 -12.10 24.63
N TYR A 13 2.53 -13.24 24.84
CA TYR A 13 3.96 -13.39 25.19
C TYR A 13 4.36 -12.81 26.55
N GLY A 14 3.42 -12.48 27.45
CA GLY A 14 3.69 -12.08 28.83
C GLY A 14 4.27 -10.68 28.99
N PHE A 15 3.87 -9.72 28.13
CA PHE A 15 4.33 -8.33 28.26
C PHE A 15 3.31 -7.30 27.76
N LEU A 16 3.49 -6.10 28.25
CA LEU A 16 2.83 -4.87 27.77
C LEU A 16 3.82 -3.70 27.83
N HIS A 17 3.47 -2.59 27.19
CA HIS A 17 4.32 -1.41 27.15
C HIS A 17 3.58 -0.16 27.58
N LEU A 18 4.33 0.82 28.08
CA LEU A 18 3.94 2.22 28.14
C LEU A 18 4.78 2.98 27.13
N ARG A 19 4.17 3.73 26.23
CA ARG A 19 4.87 4.57 25.26
C ARG A 19 4.10 5.84 24.89
N ALA A 20 4.79 6.83 24.33
CA ALA A 20 4.10 7.99 23.77
C ALA A 20 3.32 7.61 22.51
N ASP A 21 2.26 8.36 22.21
CA ASP A 21 1.53 8.21 20.95
C ASP A 21 2.45 8.57 19.76
N GLY A 22 2.41 7.74 18.73
CA GLY A 22 3.27 7.88 17.54
C GLY A 22 4.67 7.24 17.67
N ASP A 23 5.10 6.79 18.87
CA ASP A 23 6.35 6.05 19.04
C ASP A 23 6.13 4.54 18.82
N ASP A 24 7.21 3.82 18.54
CA ASP A 24 7.21 2.36 18.49
C ASP A 24 7.27 1.76 19.90
N ASP A 25 6.81 0.52 20.07
CA ASP A 25 6.97 -0.23 21.32
C ASP A 25 8.46 -0.44 21.62
N PRO A 26 8.91 -0.23 22.88
CA PRO A 26 10.29 -0.48 23.26
C PRO A 26 10.68 -1.96 23.02
N ASP A 27 11.87 -2.21 22.46
CA ASP A 27 12.39 -3.58 22.37
C ASP A 27 12.56 -4.19 23.75
N LEU A 28 11.94 -5.34 23.98
CA LEU A 28 11.85 -6.00 25.30
C LEU A 28 13.22 -6.35 25.88
N THR A 29 14.17 -6.74 25.05
CA THR A 29 15.52 -7.14 25.48
C THR A 29 16.35 -5.90 25.80
N ALA A 30 16.36 -4.92 24.90
CA ALA A 30 17.09 -3.67 25.07
C ALA A 30 16.54 -2.87 26.28
N ALA A 31 15.21 -2.84 26.47
CA ALA A 31 14.61 -2.11 27.57
C ALA A 31 15.01 -2.63 28.97
N ARG A 32 15.40 -3.90 29.08
CA ARG A 32 15.88 -4.52 30.34
C ARG A 32 17.40 -4.53 30.47
N GLY A 33 18.13 -4.25 29.39
CA GLY A 33 19.59 -4.37 29.34
C GLY A 33 20.29 -3.48 30.35
N GLY A 34 21.21 -4.07 31.13
CA GLY A 34 21.99 -3.38 32.16
C GLY A 34 21.23 -3.05 33.46
N GLN A 35 19.99 -3.54 33.62
CA GLN A 35 19.18 -3.38 34.82
C GLN A 35 19.34 -4.57 35.79
N ALA A 36 19.11 -4.33 37.06
CA ALA A 36 19.00 -5.39 38.08
C ALA A 36 17.63 -6.07 38.03
N ASN A 37 16.60 -5.34 37.60
CA ASN A 37 15.24 -5.86 37.48
C ASN A 37 14.88 -6.27 36.07
N GLY A 38 14.08 -7.34 35.91
CA GLY A 38 13.57 -7.82 34.63
C GLY A 38 12.07 -7.65 34.44
N LEU A 39 11.37 -7.05 35.42
CA LEU A 39 9.92 -6.88 35.34
C LEU A 39 9.49 -5.55 34.71
N CYS A 40 10.32 -4.51 34.87
CA CYS A 40 10.07 -3.18 34.30
C CYS A 40 11.31 -2.69 33.57
N GLY A 41 11.33 -2.81 32.29
CA GLY A 41 12.42 -2.36 31.41
C GLY A 41 12.26 -0.87 31.11
N ALA A 42 13.29 -0.07 31.43
CA ALA A 42 13.35 1.38 31.19
C ALA A 42 14.70 1.83 30.62
N ALA A 43 15.54 0.91 30.17
CA ALA A 43 16.85 1.26 29.62
C ALA A 43 16.77 1.93 28.24
N VAL A 44 15.63 1.79 27.54
CA VAL A 44 15.32 2.52 26.31
C VAL A 44 14.49 3.76 26.70
N PRO A 45 14.92 4.98 26.32
CA PRO A 45 14.22 6.20 26.68
C PRO A 45 12.79 6.27 26.12
N GLY A 46 11.90 6.96 26.82
CA GLY A 46 10.56 7.33 26.35
C GLY A 46 9.45 6.33 26.65
N GLY A 47 9.76 5.13 27.15
CA GLY A 47 8.76 4.12 27.42
C GLY A 47 9.17 3.09 28.45
N LEU A 48 8.24 2.17 28.75
CA LEU A 48 8.46 1.03 29.63
C LEU A 48 8.07 -0.28 28.94
N ALA A 49 8.86 -1.33 29.16
CA ALA A 49 8.52 -2.70 28.83
C ALA A 49 8.17 -3.45 30.13
N LEU A 50 6.91 -3.82 30.31
CA LEU A 50 6.38 -4.39 31.53
C LEU A 50 6.12 -5.90 31.35
N THR A 51 6.55 -6.69 32.30
CA THR A 51 6.43 -8.16 32.26
C THR A 51 5.27 -8.62 33.11
N THR A 52 4.51 -9.60 32.61
CA THR A 52 3.44 -10.29 33.33
C THR A 52 3.78 -11.77 33.54
N GLY A 53 3.15 -12.43 34.51
CA GLY A 53 3.21 -13.88 34.70
C GLY A 53 2.40 -14.58 33.57
N THR A 54 1.16 -14.16 33.41
CA THR A 54 0.31 -14.69 32.31
C THR A 54 0.95 -14.45 30.96
N HIS A 55 1.21 -15.53 30.23
CA HIS A 55 1.78 -15.48 28.87
C HIS A 55 0.75 -15.03 27.82
N THR A 56 -0.46 -15.56 27.89
CA THR A 56 -1.55 -15.27 26.94
C THR A 56 -2.86 -15.25 27.67
N GLY A 57 -3.62 -14.17 27.55
CA GLY A 57 -4.90 -13.95 28.23
C GLY A 57 -5.09 -12.50 28.60
N ALA A 58 -6.07 -12.20 29.45
CA ALA A 58 -6.30 -10.86 29.97
C ALA A 58 -5.82 -10.76 31.42
N VAL A 59 -5.13 -9.68 31.76
CA VAL A 59 -4.64 -9.42 33.13
C VAL A 59 -5.15 -8.08 33.63
N PRO A 60 -5.65 -7.99 34.89
CA PRO A 60 -6.01 -6.73 35.51
C PRO A 60 -4.79 -5.83 35.68
N VAL A 61 -4.84 -4.65 35.13
CA VAL A 61 -3.80 -3.63 35.23
C VAL A 61 -4.43 -2.34 35.72
N ARG A 62 -3.78 -1.69 36.69
CA ARG A 62 -4.08 -0.32 37.06
C ARG A 62 -2.85 0.54 36.88
N ALA A 63 -3.01 1.71 36.24
CA ALA A 63 -1.96 2.70 36.09
C ALA A 63 -2.36 4.01 36.75
N GLU A 64 -1.44 4.60 37.49
CA GLU A 64 -1.67 5.79 38.34
C GLU A 64 -0.54 6.82 38.13
N LEU A 65 -0.91 8.09 38.10
CA LEU A 65 0.00 9.22 38.20
C LEU A 65 -0.19 9.94 39.54
N HIS A 66 0.88 10.03 40.30
CA HIS A 66 0.92 10.66 41.61
C HIS A 66 1.74 11.95 41.59
N ASP A 67 1.47 12.85 42.53
CA ASP A 67 2.21 14.11 42.71
C ASP A 67 3.50 13.91 43.54
N SER A 68 3.61 12.78 44.25
CA SER A 68 4.76 12.35 45.07
C SER A 68 4.72 10.84 45.24
N GLU A 69 5.79 10.26 45.77
CA GLU A 69 5.89 8.83 46.05
C GLU A 69 4.68 8.29 46.82
N PRO A 70 3.93 7.33 46.26
CA PRO A 70 2.82 6.69 46.97
C PRO A 70 3.33 5.65 47.98
N PRO A 71 2.56 5.37 49.04
CA PRO A 71 2.91 4.32 49.99
C PRO A 71 2.89 2.96 49.28
N LEU A 72 3.88 2.11 49.59
CA LEU A 72 3.94 0.74 49.11
C LEU A 72 3.06 -0.16 49.96
N GLU A 73 2.04 -0.77 49.36
CA GLU A 73 1.15 -1.70 50.03
C GLU A 73 1.82 -3.06 50.27
N GLU A 74 1.52 -3.71 51.38
CA GLU A 74 2.09 -5.01 51.76
C GLU A 74 1.59 -6.17 50.90
N ARG A 75 0.44 -6.01 50.23
CA ARG A 75 -0.17 -7.05 49.39
C ARG A 75 0.60 -7.42 48.13
N TRP A 76 1.51 -6.56 47.67
CA TRP A 76 2.28 -6.80 46.47
C TRP A 76 3.45 -7.73 46.75
N GLU A 77 3.55 -8.83 46.00
CA GLU A 77 4.60 -9.86 46.16
C GLU A 77 5.89 -9.46 45.45
N ASP A 78 5.78 -8.93 44.23
CA ASP A 78 6.90 -8.46 43.46
C ASP A 78 6.78 -6.97 43.21
N VAL A 79 7.85 -6.23 43.47
CA VAL A 79 7.88 -4.77 43.33
C VAL A 79 9.24 -4.36 42.77
N VAL A 80 9.23 -3.66 41.69
CA VAL A 80 10.43 -3.07 41.11
C VAL A 80 10.23 -1.59 40.82
N GLU A 81 11.32 -0.85 40.84
CA GLU A 81 11.30 0.58 40.51
C GLU A 81 12.38 0.94 39.51
N VAL A 82 12.08 1.82 38.57
CA VAL A 82 13.00 2.30 37.54
C VAL A 82 12.92 3.82 37.39
N PRO A 83 14.02 4.48 36.96
CA PRO A 83 13.94 5.86 36.50
C PRO A 83 13.24 5.90 35.13
N LEU A 84 12.50 6.98 34.90
CA LEU A 84 11.77 7.14 33.62
C LEU A 84 11.76 8.62 33.23
N GLU A 85 12.31 8.94 32.06
CA GLU A 85 12.24 10.28 31.47
C GLU A 85 11.15 10.30 30.40
N LEU A 86 10.18 11.19 30.57
CA LEU A 86 9.05 11.31 29.64
C LEU A 86 9.01 12.69 28.98
N ALA A 87 8.71 12.74 27.70
CA ALA A 87 8.29 13.94 27.01
C ALA A 87 6.84 14.30 27.37
N ALA A 88 6.43 15.55 27.18
CA ALA A 88 5.02 15.90 27.29
C ALA A 88 4.24 15.33 26.10
N GLY A 89 3.16 14.61 26.36
CA GLY A 89 2.34 14.04 25.28
C GLY A 89 1.26 13.09 25.77
N GLU A 90 0.50 12.58 24.84
CA GLU A 90 -0.42 11.48 25.06
C GLU A 90 0.36 10.16 25.13
N TYR A 91 -0.06 9.31 26.03
CA TYR A 91 0.57 8.01 26.26
C TYR A 91 -0.44 6.88 26.11
N LEU A 92 0.08 5.74 25.67
CA LEU A 92 -0.69 4.51 25.48
C LEU A 92 -0.11 3.39 26.37
N LEU A 93 -1.01 2.54 26.87
CA LEU A 93 -0.67 1.17 27.20
C LEU A 93 -0.90 0.31 25.97
N THR A 94 0.10 -0.47 25.58
CA THR A 94 0.04 -1.34 24.42
C THR A 94 0.43 -2.77 24.79
N ALA A 95 -0.17 -3.73 24.07
CA ALA A 95 0.20 -5.14 24.09
C ALA A 95 0.06 -5.66 22.68
N PHE A 96 0.36 -6.93 22.43
CA PHE A 96 0.23 -7.52 21.09
C PHE A 96 -1.18 -7.30 20.50
N ALA A 97 -1.26 -6.54 19.39
CA ALA A 97 -2.50 -6.18 18.70
C ALA A 97 -3.57 -5.42 19.53
N TRP A 98 -3.17 -4.81 20.66
CA TRP A 98 -4.03 -4.00 21.49
C TRP A 98 -3.32 -2.72 21.95
N GLY A 99 -4.08 -1.64 22.12
CA GLY A 99 -3.59 -0.40 22.68
C GLY A 99 -4.74 0.49 23.13
N GLU A 100 -4.54 1.20 24.25
CA GLU A 100 -5.49 2.14 24.82
C GLU A 100 -4.79 3.40 25.28
N GLU A 101 -5.38 4.55 24.95
CA GLU A 101 -4.91 5.85 25.41
C GLU A 101 -5.16 6.01 26.90
N ILE A 102 -4.11 6.33 27.66
CA ILE A 102 -4.18 6.57 29.10
C ILE A 102 -4.11 8.05 29.45
N GLY A 103 -4.08 8.91 28.43
CA GLY A 103 -4.10 10.36 28.52
C GLY A 103 -2.73 11.01 28.60
N THR A 104 -2.73 12.33 28.77
CA THR A 104 -1.53 13.16 28.73
C THR A 104 -0.70 13.00 30.01
N ILE A 105 0.62 12.81 29.86
CA ILE A 105 1.59 12.87 30.94
C ILE A 105 2.50 14.09 30.70
N PRO A 106 2.73 14.96 31.72
CA PRO A 106 3.66 16.08 31.58
C PRO A 106 5.10 15.61 31.38
N ALA A 107 5.91 16.44 30.67
CA ALA A 107 7.35 16.19 30.57
C ALA A 107 8.02 16.22 31.95
N GLY A 108 8.96 15.32 32.17
CA GLY A 108 9.73 15.30 33.43
C GLY A 108 10.44 13.98 33.66
N SER A 109 11.20 14.02 34.79
CA SER A 109 11.85 12.86 35.36
C SER A 109 10.92 12.24 36.38
N TYR A 110 10.66 10.96 36.22
CA TYR A 110 9.75 10.16 37.02
C TYR A 110 10.45 8.96 37.63
N ARG A 111 9.87 8.45 38.70
CA ARG A 111 10.05 7.08 39.17
C ARG A 111 8.83 6.28 38.75
N ALA A 112 9.05 5.15 38.08
CA ALA A 112 8.02 4.18 37.79
C ALA A 112 8.16 2.97 38.70
N ARG A 113 7.07 2.59 39.38
CA ARG A 113 6.99 1.38 40.18
C ARG A 113 6.02 0.41 39.52
N TRP A 114 6.50 -0.80 39.24
CA TRP A 114 5.69 -1.90 38.77
C TRP A 114 5.51 -2.91 39.91
N CYS A 115 4.26 -3.11 40.28
CA CYS A 115 3.88 -4.06 41.32
C CYS A 115 3.13 -5.22 40.70
N ALA A 116 3.45 -6.43 41.14
CA ALA A 116 2.79 -7.64 40.70
C ALA A 116 2.38 -8.51 41.90
N ASN A 117 1.36 -9.31 41.70
CA ASN A 117 0.90 -10.28 42.65
C ASN A 117 0.51 -11.58 41.94
N ARG A 118 0.89 -12.74 42.47
CA ARG A 118 0.58 -14.08 41.99
C ARG A 118 1.12 -14.37 40.60
N MET A 119 2.31 -13.88 40.23
CA MET A 119 2.91 -14.08 38.94
C MET A 119 3.16 -15.56 38.62
N ASP A 120 3.52 -16.38 39.60
CA ASP A 120 3.76 -17.82 39.41
C ASP A 120 2.51 -18.56 38.98
N GLU A 121 1.35 -18.18 39.52
CA GLU A 121 0.07 -18.76 39.12
C GLU A 121 -0.35 -18.37 37.68
N GLY A 122 0.02 -17.16 37.23
CA GLY A 122 -0.18 -16.70 35.85
C GLY A 122 0.75 -17.38 34.84
N TYR A 123 1.93 -17.80 35.29
CA TYR A 123 2.98 -18.35 34.41
C TYR A 123 2.63 -19.74 33.85
N ASP A 124 1.84 -20.53 34.54
CA ASP A 124 1.58 -21.95 34.24
C ASP A 124 0.62 -22.20 33.05
N GLY A 125 0.20 -21.19 32.31
CA GLY A 125 -0.65 -21.44 31.14
C GLY A 125 -1.20 -20.22 30.39
N ALA A 126 -1.90 -20.52 29.31
CA ALA A 126 -2.74 -19.54 28.62
C ALA A 126 -4.08 -19.44 29.34
N ARG A 127 -4.51 -18.21 29.60
CA ARG A 127 -5.79 -17.91 30.21
C ARG A 127 -6.84 -17.67 29.14
N LEU A 128 -7.97 -18.34 29.22
CA LEU A 128 -9.14 -18.10 28.39
C LEU A 128 -10.07 -17.07 29.07
N ASP A 129 -10.98 -16.48 28.31
CA ASP A 129 -11.85 -15.37 28.77
C ASP A 129 -12.67 -15.69 30.02
N ASP A 130 -13.04 -16.97 30.24
CA ASP A 130 -13.81 -17.43 31.40
C ASP A 130 -12.95 -17.90 32.58
N ASP A 131 -11.63 -17.89 32.46
CA ASP A 131 -10.75 -18.33 33.55
C ASP A 131 -10.69 -17.27 34.66
N PRO A 132 -10.55 -17.66 35.94
CA PRO A 132 -10.44 -16.70 37.04
C PRO A 132 -9.16 -15.87 36.91
N GLU A 133 -9.23 -14.62 37.35
CA GLU A 133 -8.04 -13.77 37.46
C GLU A 133 -6.96 -14.46 38.30
N THR A 134 -5.74 -14.59 37.74
CA THR A 134 -4.61 -15.20 38.43
C THR A 134 -3.67 -14.16 38.97
N ASP A 135 -3.06 -13.36 38.13
CA ASP A 135 -2.10 -12.33 38.45
C ASP A 135 -2.68 -10.94 38.19
N ARG A 136 -2.21 -9.95 38.89
CA ARG A 136 -2.65 -8.55 38.80
C ARG A 136 -1.51 -7.58 38.97
N TYR A 137 -1.68 -6.37 38.40
CA TYR A 137 -0.60 -5.42 38.23
C TYR A 137 -0.99 -3.99 38.60
N LEU A 138 0.00 -3.23 39.11
CA LEU A 138 -0.14 -1.81 39.37
C LEU A 138 1.11 -1.08 38.85
N LEU A 139 0.92 -0.13 37.94
CA LEU A 139 1.93 0.84 37.54
C LEU A 139 1.69 2.16 38.26
N GLN A 140 2.68 2.64 39.02
CA GLN A 140 2.65 3.94 39.69
C GLN A 140 3.77 4.82 39.13
N LEU A 141 3.42 6.03 38.73
CA LEU A 141 4.36 7.04 38.27
C LEU A 141 4.32 8.24 39.20
N TRP A 142 5.47 8.78 39.56
CA TRP A 142 5.57 10.04 40.33
C TRP A 142 6.83 10.81 39.96
N PRO A 143 6.83 12.16 40.03
CA PRO A 143 8.02 12.96 39.80
C PRO A 143 9.12 12.63 40.80
N ALA A 144 10.30 12.29 40.34
CA ALA A 144 11.46 11.98 41.15
C ALA A 144 12.75 12.24 40.39
N PRO A 145 13.87 12.59 41.08
CA PRO A 145 15.17 12.64 40.41
C PRO A 145 15.59 11.25 39.94
N PRO A 146 16.41 11.15 38.87
CA PRO A 146 16.93 9.90 38.37
C PRO A 146 17.68 9.15 39.49
N ALA A 147 17.38 7.85 39.62
CA ALA A 147 18.04 6.93 40.55
C ALA A 147 18.15 5.56 39.88
N PRO A 148 19.15 4.72 40.23
CA PRO A 148 19.25 3.37 39.65
C PRO A 148 17.95 2.57 39.79
N ASP A 149 17.73 1.61 38.91
CA ASP A 149 16.65 0.65 39.08
C ASP A 149 16.84 -0.17 40.37
N ALA A 150 15.75 -0.69 40.89
CA ALA A 150 15.76 -1.44 42.14
C ALA A 150 14.74 -2.58 42.12
N VAL A 151 15.15 -3.74 42.63
CA VAL A 151 14.26 -4.80 43.06
C VAL A 151 13.90 -4.51 44.52
N VAL A 152 12.71 -3.92 44.74
CA VAL A 152 12.24 -3.52 46.10
C VAL A 152 11.73 -4.73 46.85
N ARG A 153 11.04 -5.64 46.17
CA ARG A 153 10.54 -6.89 46.71
C ARG A 153 10.49 -7.95 45.61
N GLN A 154 10.86 -9.18 45.95
CA GLN A 154 10.76 -10.34 45.07
C GLN A 154 10.13 -11.49 45.88
N GLY A 155 8.99 -11.98 45.43
CA GLY A 155 8.23 -13.07 46.06
C GLY A 155 8.07 -14.29 45.14
N SER A 156 7.98 -14.09 43.82
CA SER A 156 7.72 -15.14 42.84
C SER A 156 9.00 -15.69 42.18
N ASP A 157 8.95 -16.95 41.74
CA ASP A 157 9.98 -17.58 40.92
C ASP A 157 9.99 -16.97 39.49
N CYS A 158 8.84 -16.56 38.99
CA CYS A 158 8.71 -15.83 37.74
C CYS A 158 9.52 -14.53 37.74
N ALA A 159 9.41 -13.72 38.81
CA ALA A 159 10.20 -12.50 38.93
C ALA A 159 11.71 -12.81 39.04
N ALA A 160 12.09 -13.83 39.83
CA ALA A 160 13.49 -14.27 39.94
C ALA A 160 14.09 -14.66 38.57
N TYR A 161 13.34 -15.40 37.76
CA TYR A 161 13.74 -15.75 36.40
C TYR A 161 14.03 -14.51 35.54
N TRP A 162 13.10 -13.56 35.49
CA TRP A 162 13.26 -12.35 34.69
C TRP A 162 14.37 -11.43 35.17
N HIS A 163 14.61 -11.35 36.49
CA HIS A 163 15.77 -10.64 37.07
C HIS A 163 17.08 -11.29 36.60
N GLY A 164 17.13 -12.63 36.57
CA GLY A 164 18.26 -13.36 36.00
C GLY A 164 18.51 -13.07 34.54
N VAL A 165 17.44 -12.96 33.72
CA VAL A 165 17.53 -12.59 32.33
C VAL A 165 18.08 -11.17 32.15
N ALA A 166 17.56 -10.19 32.89
CA ALA A 166 18.02 -8.79 32.82
C ALA A 166 19.50 -8.66 33.21
N ALA A 167 19.94 -9.37 34.27
CA ALA A 167 21.32 -9.35 34.72
C ALA A 167 22.34 -9.87 33.68
N THR A 168 21.90 -10.61 32.68
CA THR A 168 22.76 -11.13 31.60
C THR A 168 22.63 -10.35 30.29
N ALA A 169 21.67 -9.43 30.18
CA ALA A 169 21.46 -8.60 29.01
C ALA A 169 22.40 -7.38 29.02
N ASP A 170 23.07 -7.15 27.90
CA ASP A 170 23.91 -5.97 27.72
C ASP A 170 23.06 -4.69 27.74
N ALA A 171 23.59 -3.63 28.37
CA ALA A 171 22.96 -2.33 28.33
C ALA A 171 22.82 -1.85 26.86
N PRO A 172 21.68 -1.23 26.49
CA PRO A 172 21.53 -0.69 25.15
C PRO A 172 22.59 0.38 24.87
N PRO A 173 23.00 0.56 23.62
CA PRO A 173 23.90 1.65 23.28
C PRO A 173 23.26 3.00 23.63
N PRO A 174 24.05 4.02 23.96
CA PRO A 174 23.49 5.34 24.24
C PRO A 174 22.69 5.84 23.01
N PRO A 175 21.62 6.61 23.23
CA PRO A 175 20.84 7.14 22.13
C PRO A 175 21.74 7.93 21.17
N PRO A 176 21.48 7.85 19.85
CA PRO A 176 22.26 8.57 18.86
C PRO A 176 22.22 10.08 19.14
N THR A 177 23.33 10.76 18.86
CA THR A 177 23.34 12.22 18.97
C THR A 177 22.38 12.85 17.94
N PRO A 178 21.90 14.09 18.16
CA PRO A 178 21.01 14.76 17.22
C PRO A 178 21.55 14.81 15.80
N GLU A 179 22.88 14.93 15.63
CA GLU A 179 23.54 14.94 14.32
C GLU A 179 23.45 13.57 13.64
N VAL A 180 23.71 12.49 14.38
CA VAL A 180 23.60 11.12 13.87
C VAL A 180 22.15 10.79 13.51
N LEU A 181 21.19 11.21 14.34
CA LEU A 181 19.77 11.02 14.07
C LEU A 181 19.32 11.77 12.81
N ALA A 182 19.78 13.03 12.63
CA ALA A 182 19.49 13.81 11.44
C ALA A 182 20.09 13.17 10.16
N GLU A 183 21.30 12.61 10.26
CA GLU A 183 21.94 11.90 9.14
C GLU A 183 21.17 10.62 8.78
N GLN A 184 20.81 9.81 9.76
CA GLN A 184 20.00 8.60 9.57
C GLN A 184 18.63 8.91 8.96
N THR A 185 17.97 9.96 9.43
CA THR A 185 16.69 10.42 8.87
C THR A 185 16.84 10.86 7.41
N ALA A 186 17.89 11.62 7.10
CA ALA A 186 18.16 12.06 5.73
C ALA A 186 18.53 10.87 4.80
N GLU A 187 19.22 9.87 5.32
CA GLU A 187 19.54 8.65 4.57
C GLU A 187 18.28 7.80 4.31
N ALA A 188 17.44 7.60 5.33
CA ALA A 188 16.17 6.90 5.21
C ALA A 188 15.24 7.57 4.18
N GLU A 189 15.16 8.90 4.20
CA GLU A 189 14.36 9.66 3.24
C GLU A 189 14.90 9.51 1.80
N ARG A 190 16.22 9.56 1.61
CA ARG A 190 16.84 9.30 0.29
C ARG A 190 16.58 7.88 -0.20
N ALA A 191 16.66 6.89 0.69
CA ALA A 191 16.36 5.49 0.37
C ALA A 191 14.88 5.30 -0.02
N ARG A 192 13.96 5.95 0.70
CA ARG A 192 12.53 5.94 0.39
C ARG A 192 12.24 6.52 -0.98
N GLN A 193 12.79 7.70 -1.30
CA GLN A 193 12.62 8.35 -2.60
C GLN A 193 13.21 7.51 -3.75
N ALA A 194 14.37 6.86 -3.52
CA ALA A 194 14.95 5.96 -4.50
C ALA A 194 14.10 4.70 -4.74
N ALA A 195 13.52 4.15 -3.68
CA ALA A 195 12.62 2.99 -3.78
C ALA A 195 11.31 3.35 -4.51
N GLU A 196 10.74 4.52 -4.25
CA GLU A 196 9.55 5.04 -4.92
C GLU A 196 9.81 5.24 -6.43
N ALA A 197 10.92 5.89 -6.79
CA ALA A 197 11.31 6.07 -8.18
C ALA A 197 11.57 4.74 -8.90
N ALA A 198 12.17 3.77 -8.22
CA ALA A 198 12.40 2.43 -8.77
C ALA A 198 11.06 1.68 -8.97
N TRP A 199 10.12 1.83 -8.05
CA TRP A 199 8.77 1.27 -8.16
C TRP A 199 8.01 1.86 -9.34
N GLU A 200 8.00 3.18 -9.49
CA GLU A 200 7.36 3.86 -10.64
C GLU A 200 7.97 3.42 -11.97
N ALA A 201 9.29 3.32 -12.06
CA ALA A 201 9.98 2.83 -13.25
C ALA A 201 9.65 1.36 -13.56
N SER A 202 9.45 0.54 -12.53
CA SER A 202 9.02 -0.85 -12.68
C SER A 202 7.61 -0.95 -13.25
N ILE A 203 6.67 -0.17 -12.69
CA ILE A 203 5.29 -0.09 -13.20
C ILE A 203 5.28 0.40 -14.65
N GLU A 204 6.01 1.48 -14.94
CA GLU A 204 6.13 1.97 -16.32
C GLU A 204 6.63 0.86 -17.26
N THR A 205 7.67 0.15 -16.85
CA THR A 205 8.25 -0.96 -17.64
C THR A 205 7.23 -2.06 -17.88
N GLU A 206 6.46 -2.45 -16.88
CA GLU A 206 5.43 -3.48 -16.99
C GLU A 206 4.29 -3.04 -17.92
N VAL A 207 3.76 -1.83 -17.74
CA VAL A 207 2.70 -1.25 -18.59
C VAL A 207 3.12 -1.18 -20.05
N TRP A 208 4.42 -0.98 -20.32
CA TRP A 208 4.98 -0.93 -21.67
C TRP A 208 5.53 -2.28 -22.18
N GLY A 209 5.02 -3.40 -21.65
CA GLY A 209 5.35 -4.74 -22.15
C GLY A 209 6.77 -5.21 -21.82
N GLY A 210 7.25 -4.90 -20.61
CA GLY A 210 8.49 -5.42 -20.04
C GLY A 210 9.75 -4.63 -20.42
N ARG A 211 9.62 -3.48 -21.11
CA ARG A 211 10.73 -2.59 -21.46
C ARG A 211 10.31 -1.13 -21.31
N ALA A 212 11.17 -0.29 -20.73
CA ALA A 212 10.90 1.15 -20.62
C ALA A 212 10.60 1.77 -21.99
N PRO A 213 9.61 2.68 -22.10
CA PRO A 213 9.26 3.31 -23.36
C PRO A 213 10.35 4.29 -23.83
N THR A 214 10.54 4.37 -25.14
CA THR A 214 11.33 5.44 -25.75
C THR A 214 10.56 6.77 -25.68
N ALA A 215 11.27 7.89 -25.87
CA ALA A 215 10.63 9.21 -25.94
C ALA A 215 9.55 9.27 -27.06
N GLN A 216 9.80 8.58 -28.16
CA GLN A 216 8.85 8.49 -29.28
C GLN A 216 7.58 7.72 -28.87
N LEU A 217 7.71 6.60 -28.17
CA LEU A 217 6.56 5.83 -27.68
C LEU A 217 5.74 6.61 -26.66
N ARG A 218 6.40 7.34 -25.74
CA ARG A 218 5.68 8.25 -24.80
C ARG A 218 4.91 9.33 -25.56
N ALA A 219 5.46 9.86 -26.64
CA ALA A 219 4.78 10.86 -27.47
C ALA A 219 3.54 10.31 -28.18
N VAL A 220 3.54 9.03 -28.56
CA VAL A 220 2.36 8.34 -29.15
C VAL A 220 1.25 8.22 -28.10
N GLY A 221 1.58 7.91 -26.84
CA GLY A 221 0.63 7.96 -25.73
C GLY A 221 0.02 6.63 -25.30
N GLY A 222 -1.07 6.70 -24.55
CA GLY A 222 -1.63 5.56 -23.80
C GLY A 222 -2.05 4.36 -24.63
N ARG A 223 -2.50 4.53 -25.89
CA ARG A 223 -2.83 3.39 -26.78
C ARG A 223 -1.59 2.57 -27.14
N ALA A 224 -0.42 3.23 -27.28
CA ALA A 224 0.83 2.51 -27.49
C ALA A 224 1.23 1.69 -26.26
N ALA A 225 0.97 2.17 -25.04
CA ALA A 225 1.20 1.42 -23.82
C ALA A 225 0.28 0.20 -23.73
N GLN A 226 -1.01 0.37 -23.99
CA GLN A 226 -2.00 -0.73 -24.00
C GLN A 226 -1.62 -1.83 -25.00
N LEU A 227 -1.29 -1.44 -26.22
CA LEU A 227 -0.89 -2.39 -27.26
C LEU A 227 0.46 -3.03 -26.94
N SER A 228 1.40 -2.29 -26.32
CA SER A 228 2.70 -2.80 -25.88
C SER A 228 2.57 -3.90 -24.84
N GLY A 229 1.56 -3.84 -23.98
CA GLY A 229 1.25 -4.90 -23.01
C GLY A 229 0.85 -6.22 -23.69
N LEU A 230 0.36 -6.17 -24.92
CA LEU A 230 0.02 -7.35 -25.72
C LEU A 230 1.19 -7.78 -26.62
N ASP A 231 1.83 -6.83 -27.30
CA ASP A 231 2.89 -7.06 -28.27
C ASP A 231 3.81 -5.85 -28.43
N ARG A 232 4.80 -5.73 -27.57
CA ARG A 232 5.75 -4.62 -27.58
C ARG A 232 6.59 -4.54 -28.85
N GLU A 233 7.02 -5.68 -29.39
CA GLU A 233 7.86 -5.70 -30.58
C GLU A 233 7.10 -5.18 -31.81
N LEU A 234 5.83 -5.54 -31.92
CA LEU A 234 4.98 -5.01 -32.97
C LEU A 234 4.82 -3.50 -32.88
N VAL A 235 4.60 -2.97 -31.66
CA VAL A 235 4.47 -1.52 -31.46
C VAL A 235 5.75 -0.78 -31.85
N ASP A 236 6.93 -1.31 -31.47
CA ASP A 236 8.21 -0.75 -31.89
C ASP A 236 8.36 -0.74 -33.42
N LEU A 237 7.94 -1.81 -34.10
CA LEU A 237 7.93 -1.87 -35.57
C LEU A 237 6.98 -0.82 -36.19
N LEU A 238 5.75 -0.73 -35.70
CA LEU A 238 4.74 0.24 -36.16
C LEU A 238 5.24 1.68 -36.04
N VAL A 239 5.86 2.01 -34.92
CA VAL A 239 6.36 3.37 -34.65
C VAL A 239 7.62 3.68 -35.47
N ALA A 240 8.44 2.67 -35.80
CA ALA A 240 9.64 2.83 -36.61
C ALA A 240 9.37 2.90 -38.11
N MET A 241 8.16 2.57 -38.57
CA MET A 241 7.80 2.62 -39.98
C MET A 241 7.87 4.05 -40.57
N PRO A 242 8.12 4.21 -41.90
CA PRO A 242 7.95 5.48 -42.55
C PRO A 242 6.51 6.02 -42.44
N ALA A 243 6.36 7.32 -42.21
CA ALA A 243 5.06 7.98 -42.00
C ALA A 243 3.98 7.62 -43.04
N ARG A 244 4.39 7.49 -44.32
CA ARG A 244 3.46 7.10 -45.38
C ARG A 244 2.92 5.67 -45.22
N GLN A 245 3.77 4.74 -44.76
CA GLN A 245 3.36 3.36 -44.50
C GLN A 245 2.48 3.28 -43.25
N GLN A 246 2.83 4.04 -42.20
CA GLN A 246 1.98 4.18 -40.98
C GLN A 246 0.58 4.65 -41.36
N ARG A 247 0.48 5.71 -42.19
CA ARG A 247 -0.80 6.27 -42.64
C ARG A 247 -1.61 5.25 -43.46
N HIS A 248 -0.93 4.53 -44.38
CA HIS A 248 -1.57 3.49 -45.19
C HIS A 248 -2.15 2.38 -44.30
N LEU A 249 -1.36 1.82 -43.41
CA LEU A 249 -1.79 0.75 -42.49
C LEU A 249 -2.91 1.20 -41.56
N ALA A 250 -2.86 2.44 -41.05
CA ALA A 250 -3.94 3.00 -40.24
C ALA A 250 -5.28 3.03 -40.97
N VAL A 251 -5.27 3.45 -42.25
CA VAL A 251 -6.46 3.49 -43.10
C VAL A 251 -6.97 2.08 -43.43
N GLU A 252 -6.08 1.12 -43.66
CA GLU A 252 -6.48 -0.27 -43.90
C GLU A 252 -7.08 -0.92 -42.68
N ALA A 253 -6.53 -0.63 -41.47
CA ALA A 253 -7.12 -1.07 -40.21
C ALA A 253 -8.53 -0.48 -39.97
N ALA A 254 -8.68 0.81 -40.19
CA ALA A 254 -9.98 1.48 -40.06
C ALA A 254 -11.00 0.96 -41.10
N ARG A 255 -10.57 0.70 -42.38
CA ARG A 255 -11.40 0.08 -43.41
C ARG A 255 -11.89 -1.30 -42.94
N HIS A 256 -10.98 -2.15 -42.47
CA HIS A 256 -11.32 -3.49 -41.99
C HIS A 256 -12.36 -3.45 -40.87
N ALA A 257 -12.21 -2.53 -39.92
CA ALA A 257 -13.21 -2.35 -38.82
C ALA A 257 -14.59 -1.94 -39.40
N CYS A 258 -14.61 -1.05 -40.39
CA CYS A 258 -15.86 -0.62 -41.06
C CYS A 258 -16.51 -1.75 -41.87
N ASP A 259 -15.73 -2.59 -42.50
CA ASP A 259 -16.23 -3.76 -43.24
C ASP A 259 -16.84 -4.79 -42.30
N LEU A 260 -16.20 -5.05 -41.16
CA LEU A 260 -16.73 -5.93 -40.13
C LEU A 260 -18.03 -5.40 -39.47
N ALA A 261 -18.19 -4.10 -39.41
CA ALA A 261 -19.40 -3.44 -38.94
C ALA A 261 -20.49 -3.28 -40.01
N GLY A 262 -20.21 -3.70 -41.25
CA GLY A 262 -21.15 -3.54 -42.37
C GLY A 262 -21.39 -2.10 -42.81
N VAL A 263 -20.52 -1.17 -42.39
CA VAL A 263 -20.65 0.28 -42.74
C VAL A 263 -19.60 0.74 -43.76
N GLY A 264 -18.78 -0.16 -44.30
CA GLY A 264 -17.67 0.15 -45.20
C GLY A 264 -18.09 0.91 -46.46
N ASP A 265 -19.28 0.64 -47.03
CA ASP A 265 -19.81 1.27 -48.24
C ASP A 265 -20.55 2.59 -47.97
N VAL A 266 -20.71 3.02 -46.69
CA VAL A 266 -21.37 4.26 -46.36
C VAL A 266 -20.55 5.45 -46.82
N ALA A 267 -21.18 6.39 -47.55
CA ALA A 267 -20.50 7.55 -48.15
C ALA A 267 -19.71 8.38 -47.12
N LEU A 268 -20.26 8.53 -45.92
CA LEU A 268 -19.61 9.21 -44.79
C LEU A 268 -18.30 8.54 -44.38
N VAL A 269 -18.26 7.20 -44.33
CA VAL A 269 -17.08 6.39 -44.02
C VAL A 269 -16.03 6.52 -45.14
N GLN A 270 -16.44 6.40 -46.37
CA GLN A 270 -15.54 6.55 -47.53
C GLN A 270 -14.85 7.92 -47.59
N GLN A 271 -15.60 8.99 -47.26
CA GLN A 271 -15.04 10.35 -47.21
C GLN A 271 -14.03 10.48 -46.04
N ALA A 272 -14.33 9.90 -44.91
CA ALA A 272 -13.42 9.91 -43.75
C ALA A 272 -12.12 9.14 -44.02
N LEU A 273 -12.22 7.93 -44.59
CA LEU A 273 -11.05 7.13 -44.97
C LEU A 273 -10.19 7.81 -46.03
N ALA A 274 -10.80 8.53 -46.98
CA ALA A 274 -10.07 9.33 -47.95
C ALA A 274 -9.33 10.50 -47.27
N ALA A 275 -10.00 11.24 -46.38
CA ALA A 275 -9.39 12.32 -45.60
C ALA A 275 -8.23 11.80 -44.72
N ALA A 276 -8.43 10.68 -44.05
CA ALA A 276 -7.39 10.05 -43.21
C ALA A 276 -6.17 9.63 -44.04
N ARG A 277 -6.37 9.11 -45.27
CA ARG A 277 -5.28 8.74 -46.21
C ARG A 277 -4.44 9.94 -46.59
N ASP A 278 -5.08 11.06 -46.84
CA ASP A 278 -4.43 12.31 -47.25
C ASP A 278 -3.86 13.11 -46.07
N GLY A 279 -4.09 12.64 -44.83
CA GLY A 279 -3.72 13.35 -43.60
C GLY A 279 -4.51 14.63 -43.36
N ALA A 280 -5.66 14.74 -44.02
CA ALA A 280 -6.59 15.86 -43.89
C ALA A 280 -7.50 15.67 -42.64
N PRO A 281 -8.04 16.76 -42.08
CA PRO A 281 -9.03 16.66 -41.02
C PRO A 281 -10.24 15.83 -41.44
N LEU A 282 -10.74 14.99 -40.53
CA LEU A 282 -11.96 14.22 -40.83
C LEU A 282 -13.16 15.15 -41.01
N PRO A 283 -14.06 14.83 -41.98
CA PRO A 283 -15.25 15.64 -42.23
C PRO A 283 -16.23 15.54 -41.04
N HIS A 284 -17.13 16.54 -40.91
CA HIS A 284 -18.24 16.43 -39.98
C HIS A 284 -19.11 15.21 -40.33
N PRO A 285 -19.60 14.39 -39.38
CA PRO A 285 -19.62 14.61 -37.91
C PRO A 285 -18.48 13.94 -37.13
N TRP A 286 -17.45 13.41 -37.76
CA TRP A 286 -16.40 12.60 -37.10
C TRP A 286 -15.69 13.23 -35.88
N GLY A 287 -15.86 14.53 -35.66
CA GLY A 287 -15.41 15.22 -34.46
C GLY A 287 -16.35 15.08 -33.24
N ASP A 288 -17.56 14.54 -33.47
CA ASP A 288 -18.59 14.33 -32.46
C ASP A 288 -19.01 12.85 -32.49
N TRP A 289 -18.69 12.13 -31.42
CA TRP A 289 -18.99 10.69 -31.28
C TRP A 289 -20.49 10.40 -31.43
N SER A 290 -21.36 11.16 -30.72
CA SER A 290 -22.80 10.94 -30.72
C SER A 290 -23.40 11.17 -32.11
N ALA A 291 -23.03 12.28 -32.72
CA ALA A 291 -23.50 12.59 -34.08
C ALA A 291 -23.00 11.59 -35.13
N THR A 292 -21.77 11.06 -34.97
CA THR A 292 -21.22 10.01 -35.83
C THR A 292 -21.97 8.69 -35.62
N TRP A 293 -22.24 8.33 -34.38
CA TRP A 293 -23.01 7.14 -34.04
C TRP A 293 -24.42 7.20 -34.65
N ASP A 294 -25.14 8.30 -34.44
CA ASP A 294 -26.50 8.50 -34.98
C ASP A 294 -26.54 8.47 -36.52
N ALA A 295 -25.45 8.89 -37.17
CA ALA A 295 -25.34 8.86 -38.64
C ALA A 295 -25.03 7.47 -39.23
N LEU A 296 -24.37 6.60 -38.46
CA LEU A 296 -23.94 5.26 -38.90
C LEU A 296 -24.87 4.14 -38.41
N VAL A 297 -25.51 4.31 -37.26
CA VAL A 297 -26.39 3.31 -36.65
C VAL A 297 -27.83 3.82 -36.69
N PRO A 298 -28.68 3.32 -37.59
CA PRO A 298 -30.08 3.77 -37.70
C PRO A 298 -30.90 3.49 -36.44
N PRO A 299 -31.83 4.36 -36.10
CA PRO A 299 -32.64 4.26 -34.84
C PRO A 299 -33.53 3.02 -34.72
N GLY A 300 -33.58 2.14 -35.67
CA GLY A 300 -34.43 0.95 -35.68
C GLY A 300 -33.79 -0.33 -35.16
N ASP A 301 -32.47 -0.35 -34.96
CA ASP A 301 -31.72 -1.53 -34.51
C ASP A 301 -31.26 -1.44 -33.06
N GLN A 302 -31.73 -0.43 -32.32
CA GLN A 302 -31.44 -0.24 -30.92
C GLN A 302 -32.37 -1.12 -30.04
N THR A 303 -32.17 -2.44 -30.09
CA THR A 303 -32.71 -3.34 -29.07
C THR A 303 -31.76 -3.32 -27.88
N GLY A 304 -31.78 -2.23 -27.12
CA GLY A 304 -30.97 -2.17 -25.91
C GLY A 304 -30.92 -0.79 -25.32
N ASP A 305 -31.92 -0.43 -24.54
CA ASP A 305 -31.91 0.69 -23.59
C ASP A 305 -30.79 0.58 -22.52
N GLU A 306 -29.88 -0.41 -22.68
CA GLU A 306 -28.81 -0.74 -21.73
C GLU A 306 -27.38 -0.37 -22.23
N LEU A 307 -27.20 0.04 -23.47
CA LEU A 307 -25.84 0.25 -24.05
C LEU A 307 -25.28 1.66 -23.90
N VAL A 308 -26.03 2.63 -23.40
CA VAL A 308 -25.55 4.01 -23.19
C VAL A 308 -24.98 4.23 -21.78
N ALA A 309 -25.09 3.28 -20.86
CA ALA A 309 -24.79 3.49 -19.45
C ALA A 309 -23.47 2.88 -18.94
N GLU A 310 -22.69 2.12 -19.70
CA GLU A 310 -21.51 1.49 -19.13
C GLU A 310 -20.28 1.52 -20.07
N VAL A 311 -19.70 2.71 -20.27
CA VAL A 311 -18.23 2.80 -20.25
C VAL A 311 -17.82 2.83 -18.79
N GLN A 312 -18.23 1.82 -18.06
CA GLN A 312 -17.69 1.55 -16.73
C GLN A 312 -16.38 0.80 -16.92
N LEU A 313 -15.32 1.39 -16.40
CA LEU A 313 -14.01 0.77 -16.24
C LEU A 313 -14.19 -0.46 -15.33
N VAL A 314 -14.61 -1.59 -15.91
CA VAL A 314 -14.66 -2.85 -15.18
C VAL A 314 -13.24 -3.40 -15.14
N LEU A 315 -12.55 -3.15 -14.03
CA LEU A 315 -11.43 -3.97 -13.59
C LEU A 315 -11.98 -5.36 -13.23
N THR A 316 -12.19 -6.20 -14.22
CA THR A 316 -12.49 -7.62 -13.99
C THR A 316 -11.17 -8.36 -13.76
N LEU A 317 -10.91 -8.66 -12.51
CA LEU A 317 -9.99 -9.72 -12.11
C LEU A 317 -10.62 -11.06 -12.55
N GLY A 318 -10.20 -11.59 -13.70
CA GLY A 318 -10.55 -12.92 -14.16
C GLY A 318 -11.98 -13.05 -14.74
N GLY A 319 -12.17 -12.60 -15.96
CA GLY A 319 -13.38 -12.79 -16.75
C GLY A 319 -13.15 -12.41 -18.21
N ASP A 320 -14.01 -12.88 -19.12
CA ASP A 320 -13.94 -12.58 -20.54
C ASP A 320 -13.88 -11.04 -20.76
N ARG A 321 -12.92 -10.62 -21.56
CA ARG A 321 -12.72 -9.20 -21.90
C ARG A 321 -13.96 -8.72 -22.67
N PRO A 322 -14.61 -7.60 -22.27
CA PRO A 322 -15.73 -7.08 -23.02
C PRO A 322 -15.27 -6.71 -24.44
N VAL A 323 -15.96 -7.23 -25.46
CA VAL A 323 -15.72 -6.92 -26.85
C VAL A 323 -16.58 -5.70 -27.22
N LEU A 324 -15.98 -4.68 -27.79
CA LEU A 324 -16.73 -3.51 -28.28
C LEU A 324 -17.67 -3.92 -29.43
N ALA A 325 -18.82 -3.25 -29.53
CA ALA A 325 -19.69 -3.41 -30.68
C ALA A 325 -18.93 -3.09 -31.98
N PRO A 326 -19.19 -3.82 -33.09
CA PRO A 326 -18.49 -3.61 -34.34
C PRO A 326 -18.54 -2.16 -34.83
N GLU A 327 -19.68 -1.49 -34.69
CA GLU A 327 -19.89 -0.09 -35.05
C GLU A 327 -19.05 0.86 -34.21
N ALA A 328 -18.97 0.62 -32.90
CA ALA A 328 -18.12 1.38 -31.98
C ALA A 328 -16.63 1.20 -32.35
N THR A 329 -16.23 -0.03 -32.65
CA THR A 329 -14.87 -0.36 -33.14
C THR A 329 -14.56 0.38 -34.44
N ALA A 330 -15.49 0.42 -35.38
CA ALA A 330 -15.34 1.12 -36.65
C ALA A 330 -15.15 2.63 -36.44
N ILE A 331 -15.99 3.25 -35.62
CA ILE A 331 -15.87 4.68 -35.30
C ILE A 331 -14.51 4.97 -34.65
N ASP A 332 -14.11 4.20 -33.67
CA ASP A 332 -12.84 4.39 -32.98
C ASP A 332 -11.63 4.22 -33.91
N ALA A 333 -11.66 3.23 -34.79
CA ALA A 333 -10.60 2.99 -35.76
C ALA A 333 -10.48 4.12 -36.78
N VAL A 334 -11.60 4.68 -37.28
CA VAL A 334 -11.60 5.82 -38.21
C VAL A 334 -11.10 7.09 -37.53
N LEU A 335 -11.54 7.37 -36.33
CA LEU A 335 -11.05 8.49 -35.51
C LEU A 335 -9.54 8.40 -35.29
N ALA A 336 -9.05 7.20 -34.93
CA ALA A 336 -7.63 6.97 -34.76
C ALA A 336 -6.85 7.14 -36.08
N ALA A 337 -7.34 6.62 -37.20
CA ALA A 337 -6.70 6.79 -38.52
C ALA A 337 -6.67 8.26 -38.95
N GLY A 338 -7.59 9.09 -38.47
CA GLY A 338 -7.64 10.54 -38.71
C GLY A 338 -6.68 11.38 -37.88
N GLU A 339 -5.94 10.78 -36.93
CA GLU A 339 -4.93 11.49 -36.14
C GLU A 339 -3.88 12.15 -37.05
N SER A 340 -3.47 13.39 -36.70
CA SER A 340 -2.47 14.12 -37.52
C SER A 340 -1.09 13.47 -37.48
N ASP A 341 -0.69 12.90 -36.37
CA ASP A 341 0.55 12.13 -36.21
C ASP A 341 0.38 10.71 -36.79
N PRO A 342 1.16 10.31 -37.80
CA PRO A 342 1.02 9.01 -38.44
C PRO A 342 1.30 7.82 -37.47
N ALA A 343 2.20 7.99 -36.50
CA ALA A 343 2.48 6.94 -35.53
C ALA A 343 1.30 6.75 -34.57
N ARG A 344 0.67 7.83 -34.11
CA ARG A 344 -0.58 7.76 -33.34
C ARG A 344 -1.71 7.14 -34.13
N ALA A 345 -1.81 7.51 -35.41
CA ALA A 345 -2.83 6.99 -36.29
C ALA A 345 -2.74 5.46 -36.43
N VAL A 346 -1.55 4.93 -36.73
CA VAL A 346 -1.39 3.48 -36.96
C VAL A 346 -1.57 2.69 -35.69
N VAL A 347 -0.96 3.13 -34.58
CA VAL A 347 -1.10 2.45 -33.30
C VAL A 347 -2.55 2.49 -32.81
N GLY A 348 -3.21 3.63 -32.92
CA GLY A 348 -4.60 3.80 -32.50
C GLY A 348 -5.58 2.96 -33.32
N ALA A 349 -5.41 2.92 -34.66
CA ALA A 349 -6.30 2.15 -35.51
C ALA A 349 -6.12 0.63 -35.32
N VAL A 350 -4.87 0.14 -35.19
CA VAL A 350 -4.58 -1.27 -34.90
C VAL A 350 -5.11 -1.65 -33.52
N ASP A 351 -4.94 -0.80 -32.51
CA ASP A 351 -5.48 -1.01 -31.15
C ASP A 351 -7.01 -1.08 -31.16
N ALA A 352 -7.69 -0.20 -31.91
CA ALA A 352 -9.15 -0.22 -32.01
C ALA A 352 -9.65 -1.56 -32.61
N VAL A 353 -9.04 -2.02 -33.71
CA VAL A 353 -9.39 -3.31 -34.34
C VAL A 353 -9.11 -4.47 -33.39
N ALA A 354 -7.96 -4.46 -32.70
CA ALA A 354 -7.59 -5.51 -31.75
C ALA A 354 -8.58 -5.60 -30.58
N ARG A 355 -9.05 -4.46 -30.04
CA ARG A 355 -10.05 -4.42 -28.98
C ARG A 355 -11.45 -4.86 -29.42
N GLY A 356 -11.77 -4.75 -30.71
CA GLY A 356 -13.00 -5.26 -31.30
C GLY A 356 -13.03 -6.78 -31.49
N GLN A 357 -11.94 -7.49 -31.23
CA GLN A 357 -11.86 -8.94 -31.32
C GLN A 357 -11.81 -9.62 -29.97
N ARG A 358 -12.39 -10.82 -29.85
CA ARG A 358 -12.32 -11.66 -28.66
C ARG A 358 -10.88 -11.99 -28.28
N ASP A 359 -10.06 -12.32 -29.29
CA ASP A 359 -8.62 -12.52 -29.15
C ASP A 359 -7.88 -11.43 -29.93
N PRO A 360 -7.39 -10.39 -29.25
CA PRO A 360 -6.62 -9.32 -29.86
C PRO A 360 -5.38 -9.80 -30.62
N ARG A 361 -4.77 -10.92 -30.19
CA ARG A 361 -3.54 -11.45 -30.80
C ARG A 361 -3.75 -11.86 -32.24
N THR A 362 -4.95 -12.31 -32.63
CA THR A 362 -5.30 -12.62 -33.98
C THR A 362 -5.02 -11.44 -34.93
N VAL A 363 -5.41 -10.24 -34.57
CA VAL A 363 -5.18 -9.01 -35.33
C VAL A 363 -3.68 -8.69 -35.37
N LEU A 364 -2.99 -8.78 -34.23
CA LEU A 364 -1.57 -8.48 -34.15
C LEU A 364 -0.73 -9.42 -35.03
N ASP A 365 -1.09 -10.71 -35.08
CA ASP A 365 -0.45 -11.69 -35.95
C ASP A 365 -0.71 -11.41 -37.45
N GLN A 366 -1.90 -10.92 -37.80
CA GLN A 366 -2.19 -10.47 -39.16
C GLN A 366 -1.31 -9.28 -39.55
N VAL A 367 -1.22 -8.27 -38.70
CA VAL A 367 -0.36 -7.11 -38.94
C VAL A 367 1.11 -7.51 -39.03
N ARG A 368 1.60 -8.41 -38.17
CA ARG A 368 2.97 -8.96 -38.22
C ARG A 368 3.25 -9.62 -39.59
N ARG A 369 2.35 -10.47 -40.07
CA ARG A 369 2.49 -11.13 -41.38
C ARG A 369 2.52 -10.11 -42.53
N HIS A 370 1.67 -9.09 -42.45
CA HIS A 370 1.71 -8.00 -43.41
C HIS A 370 3.08 -7.31 -43.46
N LEU A 371 3.65 -7.01 -42.31
CA LEU A 371 4.95 -6.34 -42.21
C LEU A 371 6.12 -7.24 -42.68
N ALA A 372 6.02 -8.55 -42.47
CA ALA A 372 7.08 -9.50 -42.85
C ALA A 372 7.04 -9.89 -44.32
N ASP A 373 5.85 -10.19 -44.86
CA ASP A 373 5.69 -10.89 -46.15
C ASP A 373 4.95 -10.04 -47.17
N GLY A 374 4.47 -8.84 -46.83
CA GLY A 374 3.64 -8.00 -47.69
C GLY A 374 2.26 -8.58 -47.96
N ALA A 375 1.79 -9.55 -47.14
CA ALA A 375 0.45 -10.09 -47.22
C ALA A 375 -0.62 -8.99 -46.97
N PRO A 376 -1.88 -9.15 -47.38
CA PRO A 376 -2.93 -8.22 -46.98
C PRO A 376 -2.98 -8.10 -45.45
N PRO A 377 -3.05 -6.89 -44.87
CA PRO A 377 -2.96 -6.70 -43.44
C PRO A 377 -4.14 -7.33 -42.66
N PHE A 378 -5.28 -7.41 -43.33
CA PHE A 378 -6.52 -7.95 -42.74
C PHE A 378 -7.19 -8.79 -43.84
N GLY A 379 -7.13 -10.11 -43.75
CA GLY A 379 -7.65 -11.05 -44.71
C GLY A 379 -8.35 -12.24 -44.05
#